data_464858c3878db6b9cae996caa19ce0cb
#
_entry.id   464858c3878db6b9cae996caa19ce0cb
#
_cell.length_a   1.000
_cell.length_b   1.000
_cell.length_c   1.000
_cell.angle_alpha   90.00
_cell.angle_beta   90.00
_cell.angle_gamma   90.00
#
_symmetry.space_group_name_H-M   'P 1'
#
loop_
_entity.id
_entity.type
_entity.pdbx_description
1 polymer ?
#
loop_
_entity_poly.entity_id
_entity_poly.type
_entity_poly.pdbx_seq_one_letter_code
_entity_poly.pdbx_strand_id
1 'polypeptide(L)'
;MSPQPIPDSGIGEVLVSSRSLAEYRAMFALSDTDLRAVILDCPGGAASATAEINAAGGNARAVDPLYGRGLTTVQLAGLTQAETDRGNAYVRAHPEQYRWTFFTDADHHHSSRSQAGQRFARDYEDNPGHYIAAQLPDLPFPSGAFDLVLSSHLLFSYADRLTPQFHRDAIAELVRLARVEVRIFPLVAMGSLPYDLDRLLHALRPVGITSRVIDVDYEFQAGGNQMLVCTPKEDEVSRL
;
A
#
# COMPACT_ATOMS: atom_id res chain seq x y z
N MET A 1 -2.63 -3.72 -33.01
CA MET A 1 -2.57 -5.01 -32.30
C MET A 1 -3.36 -4.82 -31.01
N SER A 2 -4.45 -5.56 -30.81
CA SER A 2 -5.18 -5.55 -29.54
C SER A 2 -4.24 -6.09 -28.46
N PRO A 3 -4.19 -5.47 -27.26
CA PRO A 3 -3.40 -6.02 -26.16
C PRO A 3 -3.90 -7.42 -25.84
N GLN A 4 -2.98 -8.38 -25.70
CA GLN A 4 -3.31 -9.72 -25.24
C GLN A 4 -3.87 -9.58 -23.81
N PRO A 5 -4.95 -10.29 -23.46
CA PRO A 5 -5.45 -10.31 -22.11
C PRO A 5 -4.35 -10.84 -21.18
N ILE A 6 -4.02 -10.07 -20.15
CA ILE A 6 -3.09 -10.50 -19.09
C ILE A 6 -3.75 -11.69 -18.40
N PRO A 7 -3.04 -12.82 -18.19
CA PRO A 7 -3.63 -13.98 -17.52
C PRO A 7 -4.13 -13.58 -16.13
N ASP A 8 -5.33 -14.03 -15.76
CA ASP A 8 -5.82 -13.91 -14.39
C ASP A 8 -4.78 -14.50 -13.43
N SER A 9 -4.33 -13.71 -12.46
CA SER A 9 -3.34 -14.14 -11.47
C SER A 9 -3.85 -15.31 -10.59
N GLY A 10 -5.12 -15.70 -10.72
CA GLY A 10 -5.74 -16.74 -9.91
C GLY A 10 -6.10 -16.32 -8.48
N ILE A 11 -5.72 -15.10 -8.07
CA ILE A 11 -6.05 -14.59 -6.72
C ILE A 11 -7.49 -14.05 -6.62
N GLY A 12 -8.19 -13.89 -7.75
CA GLY A 12 -9.55 -13.36 -7.80
C GLY A 12 -9.58 -11.82 -7.61
N GLU A 13 -10.53 -11.30 -6.84
CA GLU A 13 -10.68 -9.86 -6.54
C GLU A 13 -9.49 -9.30 -5.74
N VAL A 14 -9.39 -7.96 -5.67
CA VAL A 14 -8.39 -7.27 -4.85
C VAL A 14 -8.44 -7.77 -3.41
N LEU A 15 -7.31 -8.23 -2.90
CA LEU A 15 -7.20 -8.81 -1.56
C LEU A 15 -7.21 -7.71 -0.50
N VAL A 16 -8.08 -7.84 0.50
CA VAL A 16 -8.00 -7.02 1.72
C VAL A 16 -6.92 -7.60 2.61
N SER A 17 -5.69 -7.10 2.45
CA SER A 17 -4.54 -7.67 3.15
C SER A 17 -4.27 -6.96 4.48
N SER A 18 -3.86 -7.77 5.47
CA SER A 18 -3.48 -7.33 6.80
C SER A 18 -1.97 -7.33 6.96
N ARG A 19 -1.37 -6.15 7.16
CA ARG A 19 0.09 -6.00 7.31
C ARG A 19 0.43 -5.28 8.60
N SER A 20 1.49 -5.73 9.28
CA SER A 20 1.97 -5.11 10.51
C SER A 20 2.85 -3.89 10.24
N LEU A 21 3.06 -3.05 11.27
CA LEU A 21 4.04 -1.95 11.19
C LEU A 21 5.46 -2.46 10.93
N ALA A 22 5.84 -3.62 11.47
CA ALA A 22 7.15 -4.21 11.22
C ALA A 22 7.37 -4.48 9.71
N GLU A 23 6.34 -4.99 9.04
CA GLU A 23 6.38 -5.20 7.60
C GLU A 23 6.38 -3.86 6.83
N TYR A 24 5.58 -2.87 7.25
CA TYR A 24 5.60 -1.52 6.66
C TYR A 24 6.98 -0.87 6.78
N ARG A 25 7.63 -0.99 7.95
CA ARG A 25 9.01 -0.48 8.13
C ARG A 25 9.98 -1.10 7.13
N ALA A 26 9.87 -2.39 6.89
CA ALA A 26 10.74 -3.09 5.94
C ALA A 26 10.43 -2.72 4.47
N MET A 27 9.14 -2.73 4.07
CA MET A 27 8.69 -2.41 2.71
C MET A 27 9.01 -0.97 2.29
N PHE A 28 8.83 -0.02 3.20
CA PHE A 28 8.96 1.40 2.93
C PHE A 28 10.23 2.03 3.49
N ALA A 29 11.13 1.22 4.05
CA ALA A 29 12.36 1.68 4.73
C ALA A 29 12.07 2.79 5.76
N LEU A 30 11.02 2.62 6.60
CA LEU A 30 10.59 3.66 7.53
C LEU A 30 11.58 3.77 8.71
N SER A 31 12.12 4.96 8.88
CA SER A 31 12.92 5.34 10.05
C SER A 31 12.03 5.74 11.24
N ASP A 32 12.62 5.86 12.43
CA ASP A 32 11.92 6.39 13.59
C ASP A 32 11.52 7.87 13.41
N THR A 33 12.20 8.60 12.53
CA THR A 33 11.81 9.96 12.15
C THR A 33 10.56 9.95 11.29
N ASP A 34 10.47 9.04 10.31
CA ASP A 34 9.27 8.90 9.49
C ASP A 34 8.04 8.59 10.34
N LEU A 35 8.18 7.74 11.39
CA LEU A 35 7.06 7.39 12.27
C LEU A 35 6.55 8.54 13.16
N ARG A 36 7.27 9.65 13.24
CA ARG A 36 6.82 10.89 13.92
C ARG A 36 6.15 11.87 12.97
N ALA A 37 6.18 11.61 11.69
CA ALA A 37 5.53 12.42 10.66
C ALA A 37 4.01 12.21 10.67
N VAL A 38 3.29 13.11 10.00
CA VAL A 38 1.85 12.93 9.72
C VAL A 38 1.73 12.01 8.51
N ILE A 39 1.23 10.79 8.72
CA ILE A 39 1.24 9.72 7.71
C ILE A 39 -0.16 9.44 7.18
N LEU A 40 -0.27 9.26 5.86
CA LEU A 40 -1.43 8.65 5.20
C LEU A 40 -1.05 7.27 4.66
N ASP A 41 -1.86 6.25 4.97
CA ASP A 41 -1.81 4.92 4.37
C ASP A 41 -3.00 4.75 3.39
N CYS A 42 -2.72 4.64 2.08
CA CYS A 42 -3.74 4.57 1.04
C CYS A 42 -3.34 3.68 -0.14
N PRO A 43 -4.04 2.53 -0.35
CA PRO A 43 -5.13 2.00 0.46
C PRO A 43 -4.60 1.32 1.73
N GLY A 44 -5.33 1.51 2.85
CA GLY A 44 -4.93 0.95 4.13
C GLY A 44 -5.37 -0.51 4.32
N GLY A 45 -6.43 -0.95 3.63
CA GLY A 45 -6.95 -2.30 3.76
C GLY A 45 -7.24 -2.68 5.21
N ALA A 46 -6.73 -3.82 5.64
CA ALA A 46 -6.81 -4.29 7.02
C ALA A 46 -5.44 -4.25 7.74
N ALA A 47 -4.53 -3.36 7.31
CA ALA A 47 -3.21 -3.22 7.92
C ALA A 47 -3.30 -2.65 9.34
N SER A 48 -2.52 -3.20 10.27
CA SER A 48 -2.40 -2.66 11.62
C SER A 48 -1.37 -1.53 11.75
N ALA A 49 -0.69 -1.17 10.66
CA ALA A 49 0.37 -0.15 10.70
C ALA A 49 -0.14 1.18 11.26
N THR A 50 -1.31 1.67 10.83
CA THR A 50 -1.94 2.89 11.36
C THR A 50 -2.19 2.78 12.86
N ALA A 51 -2.79 1.67 13.33
CA ALA A 51 -3.04 1.41 14.75
C ALA A 51 -1.73 1.42 15.57
N GLU A 52 -0.71 0.71 15.07
CA GLU A 52 0.58 0.55 15.77
C GLU A 52 1.37 1.87 15.82
N ILE A 53 1.35 2.68 14.74
CA ILE A 53 1.97 4.02 14.71
C ILE A 53 1.30 4.94 15.75
N ASN A 54 -0.03 4.98 15.78
CA ASN A 54 -0.77 5.84 16.70
C ASN A 54 -0.60 5.39 18.16
N ALA A 55 -0.61 4.08 18.42
CA ALA A 55 -0.34 3.52 19.75
C ALA A 55 1.09 3.86 20.26
N ALA A 56 2.05 4.05 19.36
CA ALA A 56 3.41 4.50 19.67
C ALA A 56 3.52 6.04 19.80
N GLY A 57 2.42 6.78 19.72
CA GLY A 57 2.40 8.25 19.84
C GLY A 57 2.65 8.98 18.51
N GLY A 58 2.57 8.30 17.37
CA GLY A 58 2.62 8.89 16.04
C GLY A 58 1.27 9.49 15.60
N ASN A 59 1.16 9.88 14.34
CA ASN A 59 -0.05 10.44 13.73
C ASN A 59 -0.26 9.85 12.35
N ALA A 60 -1.01 8.76 12.27
CA ALA A 60 -1.32 8.08 11.02
C ALA A 60 -2.84 8.00 10.79
N ARG A 61 -3.24 8.07 9.53
CA ARG A 61 -4.60 7.80 9.05
C ARG A 61 -4.56 6.80 7.91
N ALA A 62 -5.59 5.98 7.81
CA ALA A 62 -5.78 5.05 6.72
C ALA A 62 -6.99 5.43 5.87
N VAL A 63 -6.87 5.24 4.56
CA VAL A 63 -7.98 5.42 3.60
C VAL A 63 -8.21 4.12 2.84
N ASP A 64 -9.46 3.66 2.81
CA ASP A 64 -9.85 2.50 2.01
C ASP A 64 -11.38 2.49 1.80
N PRO A 65 -11.89 2.04 0.64
CA PRO A 65 -13.33 1.83 0.43
C PRO A 65 -13.96 0.84 1.43
N LEU A 66 -13.16 -0.08 1.98
CA LEU A 66 -13.58 -1.03 3.02
C LEU A 66 -14.25 -0.35 4.19
N TYR A 67 -13.75 0.81 4.61
CA TYR A 67 -14.22 1.52 5.81
C TYR A 67 -15.62 2.12 5.65
N GLY A 68 -16.13 2.24 4.43
CA GLY A 68 -17.50 2.68 4.12
C GLY A 68 -18.53 1.57 4.00
N ARG A 69 -18.15 0.30 4.21
CA ARG A 69 -19.06 -0.84 4.01
C ARG A 69 -20.07 -1.05 5.16
N GLY A 70 -19.97 -0.29 6.24
CA GLY A 70 -20.88 -0.41 7.40
C GLY A 70 -20.77 -1.75 8.14
N LEU A 71 -19.61 -2.40 8.08
CA LEU A 71 -19.37 -3.68 8.75
C LEU A 71 -19.20 -3.46 10.24
N THR A 72 -19.81 -4.33 11.06
CA THR A 72 -19.50 -4.41 12.48
C THR A 72 -18.08 -4.93 12.68
N THR A 73 -17.48 -4.69 13.85
CA THR A 73 -16.14 -5.19 14.21
C THR A 73 -16.01 -6.70 14.03
N VAL A 74 -17.06 -7.45 14.41
CA VAL A 74 -17.08 -8.92 14.24
C VAL A 74 -17.07 -9.30 12.76
N GLN A 75 -17.85 -8.61 11.92
CA GLN A 75 -17.90 -8.86 10.48
C GLN A 75 -16.56 -8.47 9.83
N LEU A 76 -15.96 -7.37 10.26
CA LEU A 76 -14.67 -6.91 9.77
C LEU A 76 -13.56 -7.90 10.14
N ALA A 77 -13.51 -8.36 11.39
CA ALA A 77 -12.56 -9.39 11.83
C ALA A 77 -12.74 -10.72 11.06
N GLY A 78 -13.99 -11.13 10.82
CA GLY A 78 -14.28 -12.30 9.99
C GLY A 78 -13.82 -12.15 8.55
N LEU A 79 -14.05 -10.98 7.94
CA LEU A 79 -13.59 -10.66 6.59
C LEU A 79 -12.06 -10.70 6.52
N THR A 80 -11.36 -10.03 7.44
CA THR A 80 -9.89 -9.97 7.42
C THR A 80 -9.26 -11.34 7.61
N GLN A 81 -9.87 -12.22 8.43
CA GLN A 81 -9.40 -13.58 8.58
C GLN A 81 -9.62 -14.40 7.30
N ALA A 82 -10.81 -14.33 6.69
CA ALA A 82 -11.10 -15.03 5.43
C ALA A 82 -10.16 -14.59 4.29
N GLU A 83 -9.85 -13.30 4.20
CA GLU A 83 -8.92 -12.76 3.23
C GLU A 83 -7.47 -13.19 3.52
N THR A 84 -7.08 -13.30 4.80
CA THR A 84 -5.80 -13.84 5.22
C THR A 84 -5.66 -15.31 4.81
N ASP A 85 -6.71 -16.11 5.04
CA ASP A 85 -6.74 -17.53 4.66
C ASP A 85 -6.66 -17.70 3.14
N ARG A 86 -7.41 -16.88 2.38
CA ARG A 86 -7.39 -16.87 0.91
C ARG A 86 -6.00 -16.51 0.37
N GLY A 87 -5.39 -15.45 0.89
CA GLY A 87 -4.04 -15.03 0.50
C GLY A 87 -2.99 -16.07 0.85
N ASN A 88 -3.08 -16.71 2.03
CA ASN A 88 -2.15 -17.75 2.43
C ASN A 88 -2.31 -19.05 1.60
N ALA A 89 -3.54 -19.41 1.22
CA ALA A 89 -3.78 -20.52 0.32
C ALA A 89 -3.10 -20.30 -1.05
N TYR A 90 -3.18 -19.07 -1.58
CA TYR A 90 -2.47 -18.70 -2.81
C TYR A 90 -0.94 -18.80 -2.66
N VAL A 91 -0.40 -18.27 -1.56
CA VAL A 91 1.05 -18.33 -1.26
C VAL A 91 1.54 -19.79 -1.20
N ARG A 92 0.77 -20.67 -0.56
CA ARG A 92 1.12 -22.11 -0.47
C ARG A 92 1.02 -22.84 -1.81
N ALA A 93 0.11 -22.40 -2.69
CA ALA A 93 -0.05 -22.98 -4.02
C ALA A 93 1.05 -22.54 -5.01
N HIS A 94 1.73 -21.41 -4.74
CA HIS A 94 2.72 -20.80 -5.63
C HIS A 94 4.04 -20.46 -4.91
N PRO A 95 4.68 -21.43 -4.21
CA PRO A 95 5.83 -21.14 -3.34
C PRO A 95 7.03 -20.56 -4.10
N GLU A 96 7.16 -20.81 -5.40
CA GLU A 96 8.22 -20.29 -6.25
C GLU A 96 8.14 -18.76 -6.44
N GLN A 97 6.96 -18.17 -6.24
CA GLN A 97 6.74 -16.72 -6.36
C GLN A 97 7.15 -15.95 -5.09
N TYR A 98 7.57 -16.63 -4.02
CA TYR A 98 7.82 -15.99 -2.74
C TYR A 98 9.24 -16.25 -2.21
N ARG A 99 9.72 -15.31 -1.37
CA ARG A 99 10.99 -15.38 -0.65
C ARG A 99 10.74 -15.34 0.85
N TRP A 100 11.39 -16.27 1.54
CA TRP A 100 11.22 -16.46 2.98
C TRP A 100 12.36 -15.78 3.76
N THR A 101 12.60 -14.49 3.49
CA THR A 101 13.62 -13.69 4.15
C THR A 101 13.07 -12.91 5.34
N PHE A 102 11.89 -12.34 5.20
CA PHE A 102 11.19 -11.62 6.26
C PHE A 102 10.30 -12.57 7.08
N PHE A 103 9.53 -13.42 6.43
CA PHE A 103 8.81 -14.52 7.08
C PHE A 103 9.63 -15.78 6.99
N THR A 104 9.62 -16.61 8.05
CA THR A 104 10.35 -17.89 8.06
C THR A 104 9.71 -18.94 7.16
N ASP A 105 8.39 -18.90 7.05
CA ASP A 105 7.57 -19.85 6.29
C ASP A 105 6.13 -19.35 6.12
N ALA A 106 5.28 -20.15 5.47
CA ALA A 106 3.89 -19.83 5.21
C ALA A 106 3.02 -19.79 6.47
N ASP A 107 3.39 -20.49 7.53
CA ASP A 107 2.67 -20.46 8.82
C ASP A 107 2.97 -19.19 9.58
N HIS A 108 4.23 -18.77 9.58
CA HIS A 108 4.63 -17.47 10.15
C HIS A 108 3.97 -16.31 9.38
N HIS A 109 3.95 -16.36 8.05
CA HIS A 109 3.23 -15.36 7.24
C HIS A 109 1.75 -15.31 7.61
N HIS A 110 1.06 -16.44 7.66
CA HIS A 110 -0.34 -16.53 8.02
C HIS A 110 -0.61 -15.96 9.42
N SER A 111 0.16 -16.41 10.42
CA SER A 111 0.04 -15.94 11.80
C SER A 111 0.24 -14.43 11.93
N SER A 112 1.26 -13.87 11.26
CA SER A 112 1.54 -12.43 11.24
C SER A 112 0.37 -11.65 10.63
N ARG A 113 -0.20 -12.13 9.53
CA ARG A 113 -1.37 -11.52 8.88
C ARG A 113 -2.62 -11.56 9.78
N SER A 114 -2.90 -12.71 10.40
CA SER A 114 -4.03 -12.87 11.33
C SER A 114 -3.91 -11.91 12.52
N GLN A 115 -2.72 -11.79 13.11
CA GLN A 115 -2.48 -10.87 14.22
C GLN A 115 -2.64 -9.40 13.81
N ALA A 116 -2.15 -9.01 12.63
CA ALA A 116 -2.32 -7.66 12.11
C ALA A 116 -3.80 -7.35 11.88
N GLY A 117 -4.56 -8.23 11.23
CA GLY A 117 -6.00 -8.07 11.02
C GLY A 117 -6.80 -7.92 12.32
N GLN A 118 -6.43 -8.67 13.37
CA GLN A 118 -7.06 -8.54 14.69
C GLN A 118 -6.75 -7.19 15.36
N ARG A 119 -5.50 -6.69 15.24
CA ARG A 119 -5.14 -5.36 15.77
C ARG A 119 -5.89 -4.26 15.04
N PHE A 120 -5.93 -4.33 13.71
CA PHE A 120 -6.71 -3.41 12.88
C PHE A 120 -8.17 -3.37 13.31
N ALA A 121 -8.83 -4.53 13.41
CA ALA A 121 -10.26 -4.60 13.74
C ALA A 121 -10.58 -3.98 15.12
N ARG A 122 -9.69 -4.15 16.12
CA ARG A 122 -9.84 -3.52 17.42
C ARG A 122 -9.68 -2.00 17.35
N ASP A 123 -8.62 -1.52 16.69
CA ASP A 123 -8.38 -0.07 16.57
C ASP A 123 -9.47 0.61 15.74
N TYR A 124 -10.00 -0.07 14.73
CA TYR A 124 -11.14 0.42 13.95
C TYR A 124 -12.39 0.66 14.82
N GLU A 125 -12.64 -0.19 15.82
CA GLU A 125 -13.72 -0.03 16.80
C GLU A 125 -13.42 1.11 17.77
N ASP A 126 -12.22 1.10 18.36
CA ASP A 126 -11.84 2.02 19.45
C ASP A 126 -11.57 3.44 18.92
N ASN A 127 -11.03 3.56 17.69
CA ASN A 127 -10.54 4.81 17.10
C ASN A 127 -11.02 4.99 15.64
N PRO A 128 -12.33 5.00 15.36
CA PRO A 128 -12.86 5.05 13.99
C PRO A 128 -12.40 6.29 13.21
N GLY A 129 -12.01 7.37 13.88
CA GLY A 129 -11.47 8.58 13.27
C GLY A 129 -10.11 8.41 12.59
N HIS A 130 -9.41 7.28 12.79
CA HIS A 130 -8.18 6.95 12.09
C HIS A 130 -8.44 6.43 10.65
N TYR A 131 -9.67 6.02 10.34
CA TYR A 131 -10.04 5.27 9.15
C TYR A 131 -11.08 6.03 8.32
N ILE A 132 -10.72 6.40 7.11
CA ILE A 132 -11.56 7.24 6.25
C ILE A 132 -12.03 6.43 5.03
N ALA A 133 -13.35 6.38 4.83
CA ALA A 133 -13.95 5.75 3.67
C ALA A 133 -13.80 6.63 2.42
N ALA A 134 -12.84 6.30 1.58
CA ALA A 134 -12.63 6.95 0.27
C ALA A 134 -11.79 6.03 -0.63
N GLN A 135 -11.63 6.41 -1.89
CA GLN A 135 -10.86 5.66 -2.87
C GLN A 135 -10.12 6.57 -3.84
N LEU A 136 -8.95 6.12 -4.30
CA LEU A 136 -8.22 6.76 -5.38
C LEU A 136 -9.07 6.79 -6.67
N PRO A 137 -8.90 7.81 -7.51
CA PRO A 137 -7.94 8.91 -7.38
C PRO A 137 -8.50 10.19 -6.74
N ASP A 138 -9.59 10.12 -5.97
CA ASP A 138 -10.25 11.30 -5.40
C ASP A 138 -10.39 11.14 -3.87
N LEU A 139 -9.57 11.89 -3.12
CA LEU A 139 -9.47 11.77 -1.67
C LEU A 139 -9.88 13.07 -0.96
N PRO A 140 -10.65 12.99 0.15
CA PRO A 140 -11.30 14.13 0.79
C PRO A 140 -10.35 14.92 1.72
N PHE A 141 -9.15 15.24 1.25
CA PHE A 141 -8.17 15.99 2.03
C PHE A 141 -7.62 17.18 1.24
N PRO A 142 -7.23 18.28 1.91
CA PRO A 142 -6.54 19.38 1.26
C PRO A 142 -5.14 18.96 0.79
N SER A 143 -4.59 19.69 -0.18
CA SER A 143 -3.20 19.50 -0.62
C SER A 143 -2.23 19.66 0.52
N GLY A 144 -1.18 18.83 0.56
CA GLY A 144 -0.17 18.87 1.59
C GLY A 144 -0.69 18.54 3.00
N ALA A 145 -1.73 17.74 3.13
CA ALA A 145 -2.29 17.37 4.44
C ALA A 145 -1.37 16.44 5.25
N PHE A 146 -0.50 15.69 4.59
CA PHE A 146 0.35 14.67 5.19
C PHE A 146 1.82 14.93 4.86
N ASP A 147 2.73 14.58 5.78
CA ASP A 147 4.16 14.66 5.50
C ASP A 147 4.59 13.52 4.58
N LEU A 148 4.12 12.31 4.88
CA LEU A 148 4.45 11.08 4.18
C LEU A 148 3.16 10.35 3.78
N VAL A 149 3.09 9.93 2.51
CA VAL A 149 1.99 9.10 2.00
C VAL A 149 2.54 7.74 1.60
N LEU A 150 1.94 6.67 2.11
CA LEU A 150 2.30 5.29 1.82
C LEU A 150 1.23 4.63 0.96
N SER A 151 1.63 3.90 -0.07
CA SER A 151 0.70 3.12 -0.90
C SER A 151 1.23 1.71 -1.10
N SER A 152 0.53 0.75 -0.48
CA SER A 152 0.94 -0.65 -0.42
C SER A 152 0.06 -1.52 -1.32
N HIS A 153 0.69 -2.32 -2.20
CA HIS A 153 0.09 -3.47 -2.91
C HIS A 153 -1.25 -3.19 -3.63
N LEU A 154 -1.41 -2.01 -4.22
CA LEU A 154 -2.54 -1.70 -5.11
C LEU A 154 -2.04 -1.46 -6.53
N LEU A 155 -1.37 -0.34 -6.76
CA LEU A 155 -1.15 0.21 -8.09
C LEU A 155 -0.45 -0.79 -9.03
N PHE A 156 0.67 -1.33 -8.63
CA PHE A 156 1.43 -2.25 -9.49
C PHE A 156 0.99 -3.70 -9.30
N SER A 157 0.61 -4.11 -8.09
CA SER A 157 0.15 -5.47 -7.82
C SER A 157 -1.06 -5.87 -8.67
N TYR A 158 -1.95 -4.92 -8.96
CA TYR A 158 -3.15 -5.12 -9.78
C TYR A 158 -3.10 -4.36 -11.11
N ALA A 159 -1.91 -4.22 -11.68
CA ALA A 159 -1.70 -3.52 -12.95
C ALA A 159 -2.46 -4.15 -14.15
N ASP A 160 -2.86 -5.41 -14.03
CA ASP A 160 -3.71 -6.13 -14.99
C ASP A 160 -5.14 -5.56 -15.06
N ARG A 161 -5.59 -4.87 -14.02
CA ARG A 161 -6.97 -4.35 -13.85
C ARG A 161 -7.06 -2.84 -13.81
N LEU A 162 -5.94 -2.17 -13.57
CA LEU A 162 -5.86 -0.72 -13.44
C LEU A 162 -5.31 -0.13 -14.74
N THR A 163 -6.01 0.88 -15.29
CA THR A 163 -5.57 1.53 -16.52
C THR A 163 -4.33 2.41 -16.29
N PRO A 164 -3.50 2.66 -17.32
CA PRO A 164 -2.39 3.62 -17.21
C PRO A 164 -2.83 5.01 -16.77
N GLN A 165 -4.05 5.43 -17.18
CA GLN A 165 -4.65 6.68 -16.73
C GLN A 165 -4.89 6.67 -15.22
N PHE A 166 -5.47 5.59 -14.69
CA PHE A 166 -5.71 5.45 -13.25
C PHE A 166 -4.40 5.53 -12.45
N HIS A 167 -3.33 4.84 -12.90
CA HIS A 167 -2.03 4.92 -12.23
C HIS A 167 -1.53 6.36 -12.15
N ARG A 168 -1.59 7.11 -13.27
CA ARG A 168 -1.17 8.50 -13.31
C ARG A 168 -1.99 9.38 -12.37
N ASP A 169 -3.32 9.26 -12.42
CA ASP A 169 -4.22 10.10 -11.64
C ASP A 169 -4.14 9.76 -10.15
N ALA A 170 -4.02 8.47 -9.80
CA ALA A 170 -3.82 8.03 -8.42
C ALA A 170 -2.49 8.54 -7.84
N ILE A 171 -1.37 8.44 -8.58
CA ILE A 171 -0.08 8.94 -8.10
C ILE A 171 -0.11 10.47 -7.99
N ALA A 172 -0.73 11.17 -8.93
CA ALA A 172 -0.89 12.63 -8.85
C ALA A 172 -1.68 13.05 -7.62
N GLU A 173 -2.73 12.31 -7.28
CA GLU A 173 -3.52 12.56 -6.08
C GLU A 173 -2.72 12.30 -4.80
N LEU A 174 -1.99 11.18 -4.71
CA LEU A 174 -1.13 10.89 -3.56
C LEU A 174 -0.06 11.96 -3.36
N VAL A 175 0.56 12.44 -4.47
CA VAL A 175 1.57 13.52 -4.43
C VAL A 175 0.93 14.85 -4.04
N ARG A 176 -0.28 15.16 -4.49
CA ARG A 176 -1.03 16.35 -4.07
C ARG A 176 -1.20 16.41 -2.55
N LEU A 177 -1.40 15.25 -1.92
CA LEU A 177 -1.61 15.14 -0.47
C LEU A 177 -0.30 15.20 0.33
N ALA A 178 0.83 14.83 -0.27
CA ALA A 178 2.12 14.77 0.42
C ALA A 178 2.82 16.15 0.47
N ARG A 179 3.32 16.52 1.65
CA ARG A 179 4.24 17.66 1.82
C ARG A 179 5.67 17.30 1.44
N VAL A 180 6.10 16.09 1.77
CA VAL A 180 7.48 15.65 1.57
C VAL A 180 7.57 14.64 0.45
N GLU A 181 6.99 13.44 0.64
CA GLU A 181 7.06 12.39 -0.39
C GLU A 181 5.95 11.34 -0.27
N VAL A 182 5.79 10.61 -1.35
CA VAL A 182 4.95 9.40 -1.47
C VAL A 182 5.87 8.22 -1.67
N ARG A 183 5.64 7.12 -0.95
CA ARG A 183 6.32 5.83 -1.14
C ARG A 183 5.31 4.78 -1.59
N ILE A 184 5.58 4.12 -2.73
CA ILE A 184 4.68 3.13 -3.35
C ILE A 184 5.43 1.81 -3.47
N PHE A 185 4.86 0.72 -2.95
CA PHE A 185 5.46 -0.61 -2.91
C PHE A 185 4.42 -1.71 -3.20
N PRO A 186 4.78 -2.84 -3.85
CA PRO A 186 5.98 -3.11 -4.63
C PRO A 186 5.85 -2.61 -6.07
N LEU A 187 6.91 -2.73 -6.87
CA LEU A 187 6.91 -2.39 -8.30
C LEU A 187 6.71 -3.60 -9.22
N VAL A 188 6.17 -4.68 -8.69
CA VAL A 188 5.86 -5.91 -9.43
C VAL A 188 4.36 -6.20 -9.37
N ALA A 189 3.82 -6.74 -10.45
CA ALA A 189 2.44 -7.23 -10.49
C ALA A 189 2.31 -8.60 -9.81
N MET A 190 1.08 -9.00 -9.54
CA MET A 190 0.80 -10.37 -9.09
C MET A 190 1.37 -11.39 -10.08
N GLY A 191 1.90 -12.50 -9.53
CA GLY A 191 2.64 -13.47 -10.34
C GLY A 191 4.06 -13.02 -10.72
N SER A 192 4.62 -11.98 -10.07
CA SER A 192 5.96 -11.44 -10.33
C SER A 192 6.17 -10.95 -11.77
N LEU A 193 5.12 -10.47 -12.41
CA LEU A 193 5.19 -9.92 -13.76
C LEU A 193 5.78 -8.51 -13.73
N PRO A 194 6.69 -8.16 -14.67
CA PRO A 194 7.24 -6.82 -14.76
C PRO A 194 6.16 -5.81 -15.18
N TYR A 195 6.23 -4.61 -14.60
CA TYR A 195 5.42 -3.46 -15.01
C TYR A 195 6.25 -2.51 -15.89
N ASP A 196 5.63 -1.91 -16.92
CA ASP A 196 6.29 -0.88 -17.76
C ASP A 196 6.39 0.44 -16.97
N LEU A 197 7.34 0.47 -16.05
CA LEU A 197 7.56 1.60 -15.16
C LEU A 197 8.06 2.84 -15.93
N ASP A 198 8.90 2.68 -16.95
CA ASP A 198 9.48 3.79 -17.71
C ASP A 198 8.40 4.63 -18.38
N ARG A 199 7.38 3.98 -18.95
CA ARG A 199 6.23 4.65 -19.54
C ARG A 199 5.46 5.49 -18.52
N LEU A 200 5.25 4.96 -17.32
CA LEU A 200 4.59 5.68 -16.22
C LEU A 200 5.42 6.88 -15.77
N LEU A 201 6.71 6.68 -15.51
CA LEU A 201 7.61 7.76 -15.07
C LEU A 201 7.68 8.89 -16.10
N HIS A 202 7.68 8.54 -17.40
CA HIS A 202 7.61 9.53 -18.46
C HIS A 202 6.30 10.35 -18.43
N ALA A 203 5.17 9.70 -18.10
CA ALA A 203 3.86 10.35 -18.00
C ALA A 203 3.69 11.23 -16.75
N LEU A 204 4.47 10.99 -15.68
CA LEU A 204 4.44 11.78 -14.44
C LEU A 204 5.24 13.09 -14.53
N ARG A 205 6.29 13.15 -15.34
CA ARG A 205 7.14 14.34 -15.47
C ARG A 205 6.40 15.62 -15.92
N PRO A 206 5.52 15.57 -16.93
CA PRO A 206 4.78 16.75 -17.39
C PRO A 206 3.81 17.34 -16.33
N VAL A 207 3.36 16.49 -15.38
CA VAL A 207 2.48 16.93 -14.29
C VAL A 207 3.25 17.38 -13.04
N GLY A 208 4.57 17.58 -13.15
CA GLY A 208 5.38 18.16 -12.09
C GLY A 208 5.73 17.18 -10.98
N ILE A 209 5.81 15.88 -11.26
CA ILE A 209 6.18 14.87 -10.28
C ILE A 209 7.60 14.38 -10.56
N THR A 210 8.47 14.49 -9.57
CA THR A 210 9.78 13.87 -9.56
C THR A 210 9.69 12.47 -8.97
N SER A 211 10.40 11.51 -9.54
CA SER A 211 10.33 10.12 -9.09
C SER A 211 11.69 9.45 -9.11
N ARG A 212 11.91 8.54 -8.16
CA ARG A 212 13.10 7.68 -8.08
C ARG A 212 12.70 6.28 -7.60
N VAL A 213 13.38 5.26 -8.08
CA VAL A 213 13.26 3.89 -7.60
C VAL A 213 14.32 3.65 -6.54
N ILE A 214 13.95 2.99 -5.45
CA ILE A 214 14.83 2.67 -4.32
C ILE A 214 14.70 1.19 -4.02
N ASP A 215 15.84 0.49 -3.89
CA ASP A 215 15.88 -0.87 -3.38
C ASP A 215 15.63 -0.89 -1.87
N VAL A 216 14.91 -1.89 -1.38
CA VAL A 216 14.64 -2.10 0.04
C VAL A 216 15.05 -3.50 0.47
N ASP A 217 15.39 -3.67 1.76
CA ASP A 217 15.80 -4.95 2.33
C ASP A 217 14.59 -5.88 2.64
N TYR A 218 13.48 -5.69 1.93
CA TYR A 218 12.30 -6.51 2.05
C TYR A 218 11.97 -7.12 0.69
N GLU A 219 11.90 -8.43 0.65
CA GLU A 219 11.44 -9.19 -0.50
C GLU A 219 10.58 -10.36 -0.03
N PHE A 220 9.26 -10.24 -0.14
CA PHE A 220 8.37 -11.38 0.07
C PHE A 220 7.90 -11.95 -1.28
N GLN A 221 7.35 -11.13 -2.15
CA GLN A 221 7.11 -11.51 -3.55
C GLN A 221 8.41 -11.42 -4.34
N ALA A 222 8.76 -12.48 -5.09
CA ALA A 222 9.99 -12.53 -5.86
C ALA A 222 10.12 -11.34 -6.83
N GLY A 223 11.24 -10.62 -6.75
CA GLY A 223 11.48 -9.37 -7.49
C GLY A 223 10.77 -8.14 -6.91
N GLY A 224 9.99 -8.29 -5.83
CA GLY A 224 9.29 -7.20 -5.16
C GLY A 224 10.12 -6.58 -4.04
N ASN A 225 11.34 -6.11 -4.36
CA ASN A 225 12.27 -5.48 -3.42
C ASN A 225 12.57 -4.02 -3.79
N GLN A 226 11.68 -3.38 -4.55
CA GLN A 226 11.83 -1.98 -4.96
C GLN A 226 10.58 -1.18 -4.61
N MET A 227 10.77 0.08 -4.20
CA MET A 227 9.71 1.07 -4.04
C MET A 227 9.91 2.26 -4.98
N LEU A 228 8.82 2.86 -5.41
CA LEU A 228 8.80 4.15 -6.08
C LEU A 228 8.62 5.25 -5.06
N VAL A 229 9.52 6.22 -5.05
CA VAL A 229 9.39 7.44 -4.27
C VAL A 229 9.04 8.58 -5.22
N CYS A 230 7.94 9.27 -4.95
CA CYS A 230 7.50 10.44 -5.71
C CYS A 230 7.47 11.68 -4.82
N THR A 231 7.93 12.81 -5.37
CA THR A 231 7.89 14.12 -4.69
C THR A 231 7.24 15.15 -5.62
N PRO A 232 6.50 16.14 -5.08
CA PRO A 232 6.11 17.31 -5.84
C PRO A 232 7.38 17.96 -6.43
N LYS A 233 7.26 18.56 -7.61
CA LYS A 233 8.34 19.41 -8.12
C LYS A 233 8.50 20.59 -7.16
N GLU A 234 9.72 20.84 -6.71
CA GLU A 234 10.02 22.05 -5.92
C GLU A 234 9.62 23.27 -6.75
N ASP A 235 8.70 24.07 -6.26
CA ASP A 235 8.44 25.39 -6.84
C ASP A 235 9.71 26.23 -6.68
N GLU A 236 10.22 26.79 -7.77
CA GLU A 236 11.41 27.66 -7.79
C GLU A 236 11.24 28.94 -6.92
N VAL A 237 10.06 29.15 -6.35
CA VAL A 237 9.68 30.36 -5.59
C VAL A 237 10.19 30.34 -4.12
N SER A 238 10.64 29.21 -3.59
CA SER A 238 11.11 29.11 -2.19
C SER A 238 12.61 29.44 -1.99
N ARG A 239 13.28 29.99 -3.00
CA ARG A 239 14.70 30.39 -2.92
C ARG A 239 14.94 31.93 -2.98
N LEU A 240 13.94 32.73 -2.62
CA LEU A 240 14.14 34.19 -2.48
C LEU A 240 14.03 34.63 -1.04
#